data_e607634d4507f6303a74347ec5f638b6
#
_entry.id   e607634d4507f6303a74347ec5f638b6
#
_cell.length_a   1.000
_cell.length_b   1.000
_cell.length_c   1.000
_cell.angle_alpha   90.00
_cell.angle_beta   90.00
_cell.angle_gamma   90.00
#
_symmetry.space_group_name_H-M   'P 1'
#
loop_
_entity.id
_entity.type
_entity.pdbx_description
1 polymer ?
#
loop_
_entity_poly.entity_id
_entity_poly.type
_entity_poly.pdbx_seq_one_letter_code
_entity_poly.pdbx_strand_id
1 'polypeptide(L)'
;ALLGKDVFDFSGNDSFAFDRDKAAWAKTPADLDTLWTQSVRNDWLRLKLAGKQPDEIRKTLDKRYLNLQKGVDELQSEDVFQIAMNAYANAVDPHTDYFNPRAAERFNQLMSLQLQGIGAVLQKQDDVVVIREIVPGGPAALSKLLKPGDRVVAVGQGGGGAMEDVVGWRIDDVVEKIKGPKGTKVRLDIIPPE
;
A
#
# COMPACT_ATOMS: atom_id res chain seq x y z
N ALA A 1 17.97 -0.38 13.29
CA ALA A 1 18.84 -0.43 14.49
C ALA A 1 18.32 -1.42 15.55
N LEU A 2 17.01 -1.48 15.87
CA LEU A 2 16.46 -2.36 16.91
C LEU A 2 16.52 -3.85 16.56
N LEU A 3 16.29 -4.22 15.30
CA LEU A 3 16.32 -5.60 14.83
C LEU A 3 17.72 -6.20 14.70
N GLY A 4 18.77 -5.37 14.76
CA GLY A 4 20.17 -5.81 14.78
C GLY A 4 20.70 -6.27 16.16
N LYS A 5 19.90 -6.13 17.22
CA LYS A 5 20.23 -6.65 18.55
C LYS A 5 19.92 -8.14 18.61
N ASP A 6 20.85 -8.94 19.06
CA ASP A 6 20.80 -10.39 18.86
C ASP A 6 19.67 -11.14 19.53
N VAL A 7 19.13 -10.68 20.65
CA VAL A 7 17.97 -11.30 21.31
C VAL A 7 17.30 -10.30 22.23
N PHE A 8 15.98 -10.19 22.16
CA PHE A 8 15.23 -9.53 23.22
C PHE A 8 15.12 -10.43 24.46
N ASP A 9 15.45 -9.88 25.61
CA ASP A 9 15.18 -10.53 26.89
C ASP A 9 13.68 -10.39 27.23
N PHE A 10 13.02 -11.50 27.48
CA PHE A 10 11.61 -11.58 27.85
C PHE A 10 11.41 -12.06 29.30
N SER A 11 12.45 -12.07 30.13
CA SER A 11 12.38 -12.49 31.53
C SER A 11 11.74 -11.45 32.45
N GLY A 12 11.57 -10.21 31.98
CA GLY A 12 10.97 -9.11 32.74
C GLY A 12 9.43 -9.14 32.75
N ASN A 13 8.84 -8.29 33.60
CA ASN A 13 7.39 -8.11 33.72
C ASN A 13 6.85 -6.94 32.88
N ASP A 14 7.54 -6.58 31.81
CA ASP A 14 7.10 -5.49 30.93
C ASP A 14 5.79 -5.84 30.25
N SER A 15 4.91 -4.85 30.13
CA SER A 15 3.65 -4.98 29.42
C SER A 15 3.60 -4.03 28.23
N PHE A 16 2.92 -4.45 27.17
CA PHE A 16 2.63 -3.62 26.00
C PHE A 16 1.12 -3.47 25.81
N ALA A 17 0.64 -2.24 25.86
CA ALA A 17 -0.77 -1.94 25.61
C ALA A 17 -1.04 -1.86 24.11
N PHE A 18 -1.87 -2.75 23.60
CA PHE A 18 -2.32 -2.76 22.19
C PHE A 18 -3.28 -1.63 21.89
N ASP A 19 -4.27 -1.47 22.76
CA ASP A 19 -5.22 -0.38 22.64
C ASP A 19 -4.56 0.90 23.14
N ARG A 20 -4.34 1.82 22.20
CA ARG A 20 -3.72 3.10 22.43
C ARG A 20 -4.62 4.28 22.06
N ASP A 21 -5.88 4.04 21.78
CA ASP A 21 -6.81 5.10 21.32
C ASP A 21 -6.92 6.24 22.32
N LYS A 22 -6.78 5.95 23.62
CA LYS A 22 -6.79 6.93 24.70
C LYS A 22 -5.40 7.25 25.28
N ALA A 23 -4.34 6.69 24.69
CA ALA A 23 -2.99 6.92 25.18
C ALA A 23 -2.51 8.34 24.83
N ALA A 24 -1.83 8.98 25.76
CA ALA A 24 -1.20 10.28 25.48
C ALA A 24 -0.13 10.13 24.37
N TRP A 25 -0.02 11.17 23.56
CA TRP A 25 1.05 11.27 22.57
C TRP A 25 2.42 11.32 23.25
N ALA A 26 3.41 10.71 22.61
CA ALA A 26 4.81 10.84 23.04
C ALA A 26 5.23 12.30 23.03
N LYS A 27 5.82 12.77 24.14
CA LYS A 27 6.21 14.18 24.29
C LYS A 27 7.64 14.44 23.84
N THR A 28 8.46 13.40 23.82
CA THR A 28 9.88 13.48 23.47
C THR A 28 10.28 12.38 22.48
N PRO A 29 11.36 12.56 21.70
CA PRO A 29 11.92 11.49 20.88
C PRO A 29 12.25 10.23 21.69
N ALA A 30 12.70 10.36 22.93
CA ALA A 30 13.01 9.24 23.81
C ALA A 30 11.74 8.42 24.17
N ASP A 31 10.59 9.08 24.34
CA ASP A 31 9.32 8.39 24.56
C ASP A 31 8.91 7.59 23.31
N LEU A 32 9.13 8.14 22.12
CA LEU A 32 8.91 7.45 20.85
C LEU A 32 9.85 6.23 20.70
N ASP A 33 11.11 6.38 21.00
CA ASP A 33 12.09 5.28 20.94
C ASP A 33 11.70 4.16 21.90
N THR A 34 11.23 4.51 23.09
CA THR A 34 10.71 3.55 24.07
C THR A 34 9.49 2.81 23.52
N LEU A 35 8.54 3.55 22.97
CA LEU A 35 7.32 2.99 22.37
C LEU A 35 7.65 2.04 21.21
N TRP A 36 8.52 2.47 20.29
CA TRP A 36 8.94 1.64 19.17
C TRP A 36 9.69 0.39 19.63
N THR A 37 10.53 0.51 20.64
CA THR A 37 11.23 -0.64 21.23
C THR A 37 10.26 -1.66 21.81
N GLN A 38 9.25 -1.21 22.54
CA GLN A 38 8.21 -2.07 23.08
C GLN A 38 7.37 -2.72 21.98
N SER A 39 7.02 -1.98 20.94
CA SER A 39 6.26 -2.49 19.79
C SER A 39 7.02 -3.59 19.05
N VAL A 40 8.29 -3.34 18.71
CA VAL A 40 9.14 -4.34 18.02
C VAL A 40 9.34 -5.58 18.89
N ARG A 41 9.57 -5.39 20.19
CA ARG A 41 9.72 -6.49 21.16
C ARG A 41 8.47 -7.34 21.26
N ASN A 42 7.30 -6.72 21.30
CA ASN A 42 6.02 -7.41 21.29
C ASN A 42 5.78 -8.19 19.99
N ASP A 43 6.05 -7.59 18.82
CA ASP A 43 5.95 -8.27 17.53
C ASP A 43 6.88 -9.48 17.45
N TRP A 44 8.11 -9.35 17.98
CA TRP A 44 9.06 -10.45 18.09
C TRP A 44 8.52 -11.59 18.95
N LEU A 45 7.99 -11.25 20.15
CA LEU A 45 7.42 -12.23 21.08
C LEU A 45 6.25 -12.99 20.42
N ARG A 46 5.35 -12.30 19.74
CA ARG A 46 4.21 -12.93 19.05
C ARG A 46 4.66 -13.93 18.00
N LEU A 47 5.66 -13.59 17.20
CA LEU A 47 6.19 -14.49 16.17
C LEU A 47 6.93 -15.67 16.80
N LYS A 48 7.65 -15.46 17.92
CA LYS A 48 8.30 -16.53 18.69
C LYS A 48 7.28 -17.50 19.28
N LEU A 49 6.18 -16.99 19.87
CA LEU A 49 5.08 -17.81 20.38
C LEU A 49 4.33 -18.56 19.27
N ALA A 50 4.33 -18.03 18.04
CA ALA A 50 3.83 -18.72 16.85
C ALA A 50 4.81 -19.78 16.30
N GLY A 51 5.90 -20.09 17.00
CA GLY A 51 6.85 -21.13 16.66
C GLY A 51 7.92 -20.77 15.63
N LYS A 52 8.03 -19.49 15.24
CA LYS A 52 9.04 -19.07 14.27
C LYS A 52 10.46 -19.02 14.89
N GLN A 53 11.45 -19.36 14.07
CA GLN A 53 12.86 -19.27 14.48
C GLN A 53 13.37 -17.81 14.42
N PRO A 54 14.40 -17.45 15.19
CA PRO A 54 14.90 -16.07 15.28
C PRO A 54 15.22 -15.42 13.92
N ASP A 55 15.84 -16.14 13.00
CA ASP A 55 16.18 -15.62 11.67
C ASP A 55 14.95 -15.34 10.81
N GLU A 56 13.93 -16.20 10.90
CA GLU A 56 12.65 -15.99 10.21
C GLU A 56 11.89 -14.80 10.79
N ILE A 57 11.94 -14.65 12.14
CA ILE A 57 11.33 -13.49 12.82
C ILE A 57 11.99 -12.22 12.33
N ARG A 58 13.33 -12.17 12.34
CA ARG A 58 14.10 -11.01 11.89
C ARG A 58 13.73 -10.65 10.45
N LYS A 59 13.82 -11.59 9.52
CA LYS A 59 13.46 -11.39 8.11
C LYS A 59 12.02 -10.89 7.94
N THR A 60 11.09 -11.44 8.71
CA THR A 60 9.66 -11.05 8.66
C THR A 60 9.47 -9.61 9.15
N LEU A 61 10.11 -9.25 10.27
CA LEU A 61 9.99 -7.92 10.85
C LEU A 61 10.73 -6.87 10.02
N ASP A 62 11.92 -7.18 9.49
CA ASP A 62 12.63 -6.28 8.57
C ASP A 62 11.75 -5.95 7.37
N LYS A 63 11.17 -6.95 6.71
CA LYS A 63 10.25 -6.72 5.58
C LYS A 63 9.04 -5.86 6.01
N ARG A 64 8.43 -6.14 7.16
CA ARG A 64 7.26 -5.40 7.66
C ARG A 64 7.59 -3.92 7.90
N TYR A 65 8.68 -3.64 8.61
CA TYR A 65 9.05 -2.26 8.95
C TYR A 65 9.60 -1.48 7.74
N LEU A 66 10.31 -2.15 6.82
CA LEU A 66 10.70 -1.54 5.55
C LEU A 66 9.47 -1.17 4.70
N ASN A 67 8.45 -2.03 4.65
CA ASN A 67 7.21 -1.71 3.93
C ASN A 67 6.46 -0.56 4.59
N LEU A 68 6.45 -0.48 5.94
CA LEU A 68 5.87 0.66 6.65
C LEU A 68 6.60 1.95 6.30
N GLN A 69 7.94 1.93 6.32
CA GLN A 69 8.76 3.09 5.94
C GLN A 69 8.50 3.50 4.49
N LYS A 70 8.52 2.57 3.54
CA LYS A 70 8.18 2.84 2.13
C LYS A 70 6.79 3.49 2.00
N GLY A 71 5.79 3.00 2.73
CA GLY A 71 4.44 3.59 2.73
C GLY A 71 4.42 5.05 3.20
N VAL A 72 5.28 5.41 4.16
CA VAL A 72 5.42 6.82 4.58
C VAL A 72 6.18 7.63 3.55
N ASP A 73 7.26 7.10 3.00
CA ASP A 73 8.09 7.78 1.99
C ASP A 73 7.33 8.02 0.67
N GLU A 74 6.32 7.20 0.38
CA GLU A 74 5.43 7.35 -0.78
C GLU A 74 4.36 8.46 -0.61
N LEU A 75 4.17 9.02 0.60
CA LEU A 75 3.19 10.09 0.81
C LEU A 75 3.59 11.36 0.08
N GLN A 76 2.65 11.92 -0.68
CA GLN A 76 2.79 13.20 -1.35
C GLN A 76 2.14 14.31 -0.53
N SER A 77 2.45 15.57 -0.83
CA SER A 77 1.88 16.72 -0.14
C SER A 77 0.35 16.74 -0.16
N GLU A 78 -0.27 16.30 -1.25
CA GLU A 78 -1.72 16.19 -1.38
C GLU A 78 -2.31 15.12 -0.45
N ASP A 79 -1.60 14.00 -0.25
CA ASP A 79 -2.04 12.96 0.68
C ASP A 79 -2.01 13.48 2.12
N VAL A 80 -0.92 14.18 2.49
CA VAL A 80 -0.78 14.81 3.81
C VAL A 80 -1.87 15.88 4.02
N PHE A 81 -2.14 16.70 3.00
CA PHE A 81 -3.20 17.68 3.06
C PHE A 81 -4.57 17.02 3.25
N GLN A 82 -4.87 15.97 2.52
CA GLN A 82 -6.12 15.22 2.69
C GLN A 82 -6.26 14.64 4.10
N ILE A 83 -5.19 14.07 4.65
CA ILE A 83 -5.18 13.53 6.03
C ILE A 83 -5.51 14.65 7.03
N ALA A 84 -4.87 15.82 6.90
CA ALA A 84 -5.10 16.95 7.79
C ALA A 84 -6.54 17.50 7.67
N MET A 85 -7.06 17.63 6.44
CA MET A 85 -8.43 18.11 6.20
C MET A 85 -9.47 17.11 6.73
N ASN A 86 -9.23 15.80 6.58
CA ASN A 86 -10.13 14.79 7.13
C ASN A 86 -10.08 14.76 8.66
N ALA A 87 -8.91 14.93 9.27
CA ALA A 87 -8.81 15.07 10.72
C ALA A 87 -9.62 16.27 11.24
N TYR A 88 -9.58 17.40 10.53
CA TYR A 88 -10.38 18.58 10.86
C TYR A 88 -11.88 18.35 10.63
N ALA A 89 -12.27 17.84 9.46
CA ALA A 89 -13.67 17.61 9.10
C ALA A 89 -14.34 16.63 10.08
N ASN A 90 -13.69 15.51 10.36
CA ASN A 90 -14.19 14.49 11.29
C ASN A 90 -14.26 14.97 12.76
N ALA A 91 -13.45 15.97 13.15
CA ALA A 91 -13.56 16.58 14.46
C ALA A 91 -14.83 17.44 14.61
N VAL A 92 -15.38 17.95 13.49
CA VAL A 92 -16.61 18.75 13.45
C VAL A 92 -17.83 17.88 13.20
N ASP A 93 -17.74 16.98 12.21
CA ASP A 93 -18.81 16.05 11.84
C ASP A 93 -18.20 14.72 11.34
N PRO A 94 -18.42 13.60 12.06
CA PRO A 94 -17.84 12.31 11.72
C PRO A 94 -18.34 11.70 10.39
N HIS A 95 -19.31 12.34 9.73
CA HIS A 95 -19.86 11.90 8.43
C HIS A 95 -19.35 12.75 7.26
N THR A 96 -18.48 13.72 7.53
CA THR A 96 -17.94 14.63 6.52
C THR A 96 -16.51 14.25 6.17
N ASP A 97 -16.25 14.00 4.88
CA ASP A 97 -14.93 13.72 4.35
C ASP A 97 -14.50 14.74 3.30
N TYR A 98 -13.24 15.12 3.34
CA TYR A 98 -12.58 15.86 2.28
C TYR A 98 -11.97 14.87 1.28
N PHE A 99 -12.26 15.07 0.00
CA PHE A 99 -11.63 14.32 -1.07
C PHE A 99 -10.68 15.22 -1.86
N ASN A 100 -9.42 14.81 -2.00
CA ASN A 100 -8.54 15.40 -3.00
C ASN A 100 -9.05 15.05 -4.42
N PRO A 101 -8.55 15.67 -5.49
CA PRO A 101 -9.05 15.44 -6.85
C PRO A 101 -9.09 13.95 -7.25
N ARG A 102 -8.05 13.18 -6.90
CA ARG A 102 -7.98 11.73 -7.18
C ARG A 102 -9.01 10.92 -6.40
N ALA A 103 -9.21 11.25 -5.12
CA ALA A 103 -10.20 10.59 -4.29
C ALA A 103 -11.63 10.93 -4.75
N ALA A 104 -11.88 12.19 -5.14
CA ALA A 104 -13.16 12.64 -5.69
C ALA A 104 -13.47 11.91 -7.01
N GLU A 105 -12.49 11.75 -7.89
CA GLU A 105 -12.69 11.01 -9.14
C GLU A 105 -13.03 9.55 -8.88
N ARG A 106 -12.31 8.87 -7.97
CA ARG A 106 -12.63 7.50 -7.54
C ARG A 106 -14.04 7.39 -6.98
N PHE A 107 -14.43 8.33 -6.11
CA PHE A 107 -15.77 8.37 -5.55
C PHE A 107 -16.84 8.53 -6.65
N ASN A 108 -16.65 9.47 -7.57
CA ASN A 108 -17.56 9.69 -8.70
C ASN A 108 -17.67 8.46 -9.60
N GLN A 109 -16.57 7.74 -9.86
CA GLN A 109 -16.57 6.50 -10.63
C GLN A 109 -17.40 5.40 -9.93
N LEU A 110 -17.23 5.26 -8.61
CA LEU A 110 -18.00 4.31 -7.81
C LEU A 110 -19.50 4.65 -7.84
N MET A 111 -19.84 5.93 -7.69
CA MET A 111 -21.24 6.40 -7.70
C MET A 111 -21.91 6.32 -9.06
N SER A 112 -21.15 6.53 -10.14
CA SER A 112 -21.68 6.45 -11.52
C SER A 112 -21.89 5.01 -12.01
N LEU A 113 -21.42 4.00 -11.25
CA LEU A 113 -21.42 2.60 -11.63
C LEU A 113 -20.76 2.33 -13.00
N GLN A 114 -19.94 3.25 -13.48
CA GLN A 114 -19.22 3.13 -14.74
C GLN A 114 -17.75 2.83 -14.45
N LEU A 115 -17.34 1.59 -14.71
CA LEU A 115 -15.93 1.21 -14.64
C LEU A 115 -15.22 1.66 -15.93
N GLN A 116 -14.34 2.65 -15.83
CA GLN A 116 -13.43 3.03 -16.91
C GLN A 116 -12.06 2.41 -16.63
N GLY A 117 -11.54 1.66 -17.60
CA GLY A 117 -10.26 1.01 -17.50
C GLY A 117 -10.20 -0.31 -18.26
N ILE A 118 -9.11 -1.05 -18.08
CA ILE A 118 -8.89 -2.33 -18.78
C ILE A 118 -9.75 -3.49 -18.24
N GLY A 119 -10.42 -3.31 -17.11
CA GLY A 119 -11.18 -4.39 -16.46
C GLY A 119 -10.27 -5.40 -15.76
N ALA A 120 -9.29 -4.93 -15.03
CA ALA A 120 -8.42 -5.73 -14.17
C ALA A 120 -8.31 -5.11 -12.78
N VAL A 121 -8.28 -5.96 -11.76
CA VAL A 121 -7.96 -5.58 -10.38
C VAL A 121 -6.45 -5.67 -10.21
N LEU A 122 -5.83 -4.55 -9.84
CA LEU A 122 -4.39 -4.44 -9.67
C LEU A 122 -4.04 -4.42 -8.19
N GLN A 123 -2.87 -4.98 -7.86
CA GLN A 123 -2.32 -4.99 -6.51
C GLN A 123 -0.82 -4.69 -6.58
N LYS A 124 -0.30 -3.85 -5.67
CA LYS A 124 1.14 -3.68 -5.51
C LYS A 124 1.71 -4.87 -4.74
N GLN A 125 2.72 -5.50 -5.31
CA GLN A 125 3.49 -6.57 -4.68
C GLN A 125 4.98 -6.23 -4.75
N ASP A 126 5.55 -5.88 -3.60
CA ASP A 126 6.90 -5.33 -3.49
C ASP A 126 7.03 -4.05 -4.37
N ASP A 127 7.85 -4.05 -5.40
CA ASP A 127 8.09 -2.90 -6.27
C ASP A 127 7.36 -2.99 -7.64
N VAL A 128 6.50 -3.99 -7.84
CA VAL A 128 5.75 -4.18 -9.09
C VAL A 128 4.25 -4.20 -8.87
N VAL A 129 3.51 -3.78 -9.89
CA VAL A 129 2.05 -3.90 -9.91
C VAL A 129 1.68 -5.22 -10.59
N VAL A 130 0.87 -6.03 -9.91
CA VAL A 130 0.45 -7.37 -10.34
C VAL A 130 -1.04 -7.37 -10.65
N ILE A 131 -1.44 -8.07 -11.69
CA ILE A 131 -2.84 -8.34 -11.99
C ILE A 131 -3.35 -9.39 -11.00
N ARG A 132 -4.22 -8.99 -10.09
CA ARG A 132 -4.84 -9.88 -9.11
C ARG A 132 -6.01 -10.65 -9.69
N GLU A 133 -6.84 -9.95 -10.43
CA GLU A 133 -8.09 -10.50 -10.97
C GLU A 133 -8.44 -9.80 -12.29
N ILE A 134 -9.10 -10.53 -13.19
CA ILE A 134 -9.63 -9.98 -14.44
C ILE A 134 -11.15 -9.96 -14.34
N VAL A 135 -11.73 -8.77 -14.56
CA VAL A 135 -13.17 -8.56 -14.49
C VAL A 135 -13.83 -9.19 -15.74
N PRO A 136 -14.76 -10.13 -15.56
CA PRO A 136 -15.47 -10.75 -16.68
C PRO A 136 -16.17 -9.70 -17.56
N GLY A 137 -16.04 -9.88 -18.89
CA GLY A 137 -16.63 -8.94 -19.87
C GLY A 137 -15.83 -7.66 -20.09
N GLY A 138 -14.81 -7.38 -19.30
CA GLY A 138 -13.91 -6.24 -19.49
C GLY A 138 -12.93 -6.42 -20.64
N PRO A 139 -12.28 -5.32 -21.11
CA PRO A 139 -11.31 -5.37 -22.21
C PRO A 139 -10.19 -6.37 -22.01
N ALA A 140 -9.64 -6.50 -20.79
CA ALA A 140 -8.61 -7.46 -20.45
C ALA A 140 -9.09 -8.92 -20.64
N ALA A 141 -10.34 -9.22 -20.21
CA ALA A 141 -10.94 -10.54 -20.39
C ALA A 141 -11.16 -10.86 -21.86
N LEU A 142 -11.65 -9.89 -22.62
CA LEU A 142 -11.94 -10.04 -24.05
C LEU A 142 -10.65 -10.22 -24.88
N SER A 143 -9.57 -9.55 -24.50
CA SER A 143 -8.29 -9.68 -25.19
C SER A 143 -7.66 -11.06 -25.04
N LYS A 144 -7.92 -11.75 -23.93
CA LYS A 144 -7.30 -13.02 -23.53
C LYS A 144 -5.76 -12.98 -23.42
N LEU A 145 -5.18 -11.79 -23.42
CA LEU A 145 -3.73 -11.58 -23.36
C LEU A 145 -3.20 -11.49 -21.92
N LEU A 146 -4.05 -11.09 -20.98
CA LEU A 146 -3.68 -10.87 -19.58
C LEU A 146 -4.22 -12.01 -18.70
N LYS A 147 -3.45 -12.34 -17.67
CA LYS A 147 -3.81 -13.37 -16.69
C LYS A 147 -3.56 -12.88 -15.26
N PRO A 148 -4.30 -13.41 -14.27
CA PRO A 148 -3.93 -13.21 -12.87
C PRO A 148 -2.50 -13.67 -12.61
N GLY A 149 -1.73 -12.85 -11.89
CA GLY A 149 -0.30 -13.08 -11.62
C GLY A 149 0.65 -12.34 -12.56
N ASP A 150 0.18 -11.84 -13.71
CA ASP A 150 1.03 -11.04 -14.61
C ASP A 150 1.51 -9.76 -13.90
N ARG A 151 2.81 -9.46 -14.02
CA ARG A 151 3.49 -8.30 -13.45
C ARG A 151 3.59 -7.23 -14.53
N VAL A 152 3.07 -6.04 -14.26
CA VAL A 152 3.14 -4.89 -15.18
C VAL A 152 4.45 -4.16 -14.94
N VAL A 153 5.30 -4.09 -15.94
CA VAL A 153 6.63 -3.44 -15.85
C VAL A 153 6.71 -2.15 -16.65
N ALA A 154 5.94 -2.01 -17.72
CA ALA A 154 5.87 -0.75 -18.44
C ALA A 154 4.46 -0.51 -19.02
N VAL A 155 4.11 0.76 -19.22
CA VAL A 155 2.82 1.21 -19.73
C VAL A 155 3.02 2.20 -20.87
N GLY A 156 2.29 2.05 -21.98
CA GLY A 156 2.29 2.99 -23.10
C GLY A 156 0.88 3.32 -23.54
N GLN A 157 0.60 4.60 -23.77
CA GLN A 157 -0.67 5.07 -24.28
C GLN A 157 -0.73 5.03 -25.83
N GLY A 158 -1.90 4.67 -26.33
CA GLY A 158 -2.12 4.61 -27.79
C GLY A 158 -1.38 3.46 -28.49
N GLY A 159 -1.43 3.46 -29.81
CA GLY A 159 -0.81 2.41 -30.65
C GLY A 159 0.70 2.58 -30.90
N GLY A 160 1.27 3.75 -30.64
CA GLY A 160 2.65 4.08 -30.98
C GLY A 160 3.39 4.97 -29.96
N GLY A 161 2.78 5.27 -28.80
CA GLY A 161 3.42 6.05 -27.73
C GLY A 161 4.66 5.34 -27.15
N ALA A 162 5.57 6.07 -26.50
CA ALA A 162 6.68 5.49 -25.77
C ALA A 162 6.16 4.58 -24.63
N MET A 163 6.85 3.48 -24.37
CA MET A 163 6.65 2.69 -23.18
C MET A 163 7.40 3.35 -22.02
N GLU A 164 6.72 3.51 -20.90
CA GLU A 164 7.27 4.11 -19.69
C GLU A 164 7.38 3.04 -18.62
N ASP A 165 8.58 2.86 -18.09
CA ASP A 165 8.84 1.92 -17.00
C ASP A 165 8.09 2.38 -15.74
N VAL A 166 7.32 1.46 -15.13
CA VAL A 166 6.50 1.75 -13.94
C VAL A 166 6.91 0.93 -12.72
N VAL A 167 8.04 0.23 -12.79
CA VAL A 167 8.59 -0.52 -11.65
C VAL A 167 8.94 0.46 -10.53
N GLY A 168 8.52 0.16 -9.31
CA GLY A 168 8.73 1.02 -8.16
C GLY A 168 7.70 2.15 -7.99
N TRP A 169 6.83 2.39 -8.97
CA TRP A 169 5.83 3.44 -8.87
C TRP A 169 4.74 3.12 -7.85
N ARG A 170 4.05 4.17 -7.41
CA ARG A 170 2.82 4.02 -6.64
C ARG A 170 1.75 3.37 -7.51
N ILE A 171 0.95 2.49 -6.93
CA ILE A 171 -0.12 1.82 -7.67
C ILE A 171 -1.11 2.82 -8.29
N ASP A 172 -1.40 3.92 -7.60
CA ASP A 172 -2.32 4.95 -8.10
C ASP A 172 -1.80 5.61 -9.37
N ASP A 173 -0.49 5.88 -9.43
CA ASP A 173 0.13 6.49 -10.61
C ASP A 173 0.16 5.53 -11.80
N VAL A 174 0.39 4.24 -11.54
CA VAL A 174 0.29 3.18 -12.57
C VAL A 174 -1.14 3.04 -13.06
N VAL A 175 -2.12 3.05 -12.16
CA VAL A 175 -3.55 2.99 -12.52
C VAL A 175 -3.95 4.19 -13.39
N GLU A 176 -3.51 5.40 -13.07
CA GLU A 176 -3.75 6.58 -13.92
C GLU A 176 -3.15 6.44 -15.31
N LYS A 177 -1.93 5.89 -15.41
CA LYS A 177 -1.29 5.62 -16.71
C LYS A 177 -2.03 4.56 -17.53
N ILE A 178 -2.62 3.56 -16.88
CA ILE A 178 -3.38 2.50 -17.55
C ILE A 178 -4.76 2.99 -17.98
N LYS A 179 -5.37 3.88 -17.21
CA LYS A 179 -6.68 4.47 -17.53
C LYS A 179 -6.56 5.39 -18.74
N GLY A 180 -7.67 5.50 -19.46
CA GLY A 180 -7.81 6.43 -20.58
C GLY A 180 -9.27 6.58 -20.97
N PRO A 181 -9.60 7.56 -21.83
CA PRO A 181 -10.94 7.72 -22.36
C PRO A 181 -11.45 6.44 -23.03
N LYS A 182 -12.76 6.22 -22.98
CA LYS A 182 -13.40 5.06 -23.62
C LYS A 182 -13.01 4.97 -25.10
N GLY A 183 -12.59 3.78 -25.54
CA GLY A 183 -12.17 3.53 -26.93
C GLY A 183 -10.69 3.78 -27.19
N THR A 184 -9.92 4.29 -26.23
CA THR A 184 -8.47 4.39 -26.37
C THR A 184 -7.78 3.04 -26.16
N LYS A 185 -6.56 2.91 -26.66
CA LYS A 185 -5.73 1.72 -26.49
C LYS A 185 -4.64 2.01 -25.46
N VAL A 186 -4.37 1.03 -24.61
CA VAL A 186 -3.21 1.00 -23.72
C VAL A 186 -2.37 -0.24 -24.03
N ARG A 187 -1.07 -0.11 -23.98
CA ARG A 187 -0.12 -1.21 -24.13
C ARG A 187 0.55 -1.46 -22.79
N LEU A 188 0.70 -2.69 -22.43
CA LEU A 188 1.34 -3.13 -21.20
C LEU A 188 2.47 -4.08 -21.54
N ASP A 189 3.66 -3.83 -21.03
CA ASP A 189 4.69 -4.84 -20.98
C ASP A 189 4.51 -5.62 -19.68
N ILE A 190 4.42 -6.93 -19.81
CA ILE A 190 4.12 -7.83 -18.70
C ILE A 190 5.17 -8.93 -18.59
N ILE A 191 5.45 -9.33 -17.34
CA ILE A 191 6.20 -10.54 -17.02
C ILE A 191 5.20 -11.56 -16.45
N PRO A 192 5.00 -12.72 -17.11
CA PRO A 192 4.13 -13.76 -16.58
C PRO A 192 4.59 -14.26 -15.20
N PRO A 193 3.70 -14.82 -14.39
CA PRO A 193 4.10 -15.52 -13.17
C PRO A 193 4.96 -16.73 -13.51
N GLU A 194 5.91 -17.03 -12.62
CA GLU A 194 6.75 -18.24 -12.71
C GLU A 194 5.92 -19.50 -12.47
#